data_10eb3b95866c11b480b363254b8115ae
#
_entry.id   10eb3b95866c11b480b363254b8115ae
#
_cell.length_a   1.000
_cell.length_b   1.000
_cell.length_c   1.000
_cell.angle_alpha   90.00
_cell.angle_beta   90.00
_cell.angle_gamma   90.00
#
_symmetry.space_group_name_H-M   'P 1'
#
loop_
_entity.id
_entity.type
_entity.pdbx_description
1 polymer ?
#
loop_
_entity_poly.entity_id
_entity_poly.type
_entity_poly.pdbx_seq_one_letter_code
_entity_poly.pdbx_strand_id
1 'polypeptide(L)'
;MGRQHAYLGIDVGSISTKGVIIDKQNNILASAYIWTQGDPIGAVKKLVALLEKQFDKQQYKVVATGTTGSARKLVGVIVGATMVKNEITAHAVGTTTFYPEVRTILEIGGQDSKIILVENGVAVDYAMNTLCAAGTGAFLSSQAKRLGIEVEDIGE
;
A
#
# COMPACT_ATOMS: atom_id res chain seq x y z
N MET A 1 31.39 8.50 -7.50
CA MET A 1 30.70 7.40 -6.77
C MET A 1 29.37 7.08 -7.48
N GLY A 2 29.03 5.80 -7.66
CA GLY A 2 27.74 5.42 -8.25
C GLY A 2 26.59 5.71 -7.28
N ARG A 3 25.39 6.01 -7.84
CA ARG A 3 24.17 6.21 -7.02
C ARG A 3 23.79 4.95 -6.26
N GLN A 4 23.28 5.10 -5.05
CA GLN A 4 22.78 3.99 -4.23
C GLN A 4 21.47 3.44 -4.82
N HIS A 5 21.21 2.16 -4.59
CA HIS A 5 19.98 1.52 -5.07
C HIS A 5 18.80 1.86 -4.18
N ALA A 6 17.67 2.14 -4.80
CA ALA A 6 16.38 2.31 -4.17
C ALA A 6 15.32 1.42 -4.85
N TYR A 7 14.23 1.15 -4.16
CA TYR A 7 13.15 0.28 -4.60
C TYR A 7 11.82 1.01 -4.42
N LEU A 8 10.99 0.98 -5.46
CA LEU A 8 9.66 1.60 -5.45
C LEU A 8 8.59 0.53 -5.25
N GLY A 9 7.76 0.70 -4.23
CA GLY A 9 6.54 -0.08 -4.03
C GLY A 9 5.31 0.78 -4.29
N ILE A 10 4.31 0.26 -5.02
CA ILE A 10 3.04 0.93 -5.28
C ILE A 10 1.89 -0.03 -4.97
N ASP A 11 1.00 0.40 -4.07
CA ASP A 11 -0.27 -0.25 -3.79
C ASP A 11 -1.41 0.57 -4.41
N VAL A 12 -2.15 -0.04 -5.34
CA VAL A 12 -3.26 0.61 -6.04
C VAL A 12 -4.56 -0.09 -5.72
N GLY A 13 -5.20 0.41 -4.68
CA GLY A 13 -6.54 -0.03 -4.26
C GLY A 13 -7.66 0.73 -4.96
N SER A 14 -8.89 0.25 -4.80
CA SER A 14 -10.10 0.91 -5.32
C SER A 14 -10.37 2.26 -4.65
N ILE A 15 -10.05 2.40 -3.37
CA ILE A 15 -10.26 3.62 -2.57
C ILE A 15 -9.01 4.50 -2.58
N SER A 16 -7.84 3.93 -2.31
CA SER A 16 -6.60 4.69 -2.13
C SER A 16 -5.44 4.07 -2.88
N THR A 17 -4.50 4.94 -3.28
CA THR A 17 -3.24 4.59 -3.94
C THR A 17 -2.09 5.09 -3.08
N LYS A 18 -1.15 4.21 -2.76
CA LYS A 18 -0.01 4.48 -1.88
C LYS A 18 1.27 4.13 -2.59
N GLY A 19 2.35 4.82 -2.26
CA GLY A 19 3.67 4.50 -2.76
C GLY A 19 4.76 4.81 -1.75
N VAL A 20 5.79 3.99 -1.79
CA VAL A 20 6.97 4.14 -0.95
C VAL A 20 8.23 3.88 -1.76
N ILE A 21 9.26 4.67 -1.54
CA ILE A 21 10.62 4.39 -2.01
C ILE A 21 11.47 4.07 -0.79
N ILE A 22 12.13 2.93 -0.82
CA ILE A 22 13.02 2.47 0.26
C ILE A 22 14.43 2.22 -0.27
N ASP A 23 15.42 2.28 0.63
CA ASP A 23 16.78 1.84 0.36
C ASP A 23 16.98 0.33 0.65
N LYS A 24 18.21 -0.17 0.54
CA LYS A 24 18.57 -1.57 0.84
C LYS A 24 18.42 -1.95 2.31
N GLN A 25 18.39 -0.99 3.21
CA GLN A 25 18.22 -1.17 4.65
C GLN A 25 16.77 -1.00 5.10
N ASN A 26 15.81 -0.89 4.15
CA ASN A 26 14.40 -0.62 4.37
C ASN A 26 14.10 0.76 4.99
N ASN A 27 15.04 1.72 4.92
CA ASN A 27 14.75 3.09 5.31
C ASN A 27 13.83 3.74 4.25
N ILE A 28 12.80 4.42 4.70
CA ILE A 28 11.86 5.13 3.83
C ILE A 28 12.52 6.42 3.33
N LEU A 29 12.72 6.53 2.03
CA LEU A 29 13.28 7.70 1.35
C LEU A 29 12.22 8.68 0.87
N ALA A 30 11.05 8.16 0.51
CA ALA A 30 9.88 8.94 0.10
C ALA A 30 8.61 8.12 0.31
N SER A 31 7.50 8.76 0.66
CA SER A 31 6.20 8.11 0.76
C SER A 31 5.07 9.06 0.41
N ALA A 32 3.99 8.52 -0.16
CA ALA A 32 2.79 9.28 -0.47
C ALA A 32 1.55 8.40 -0.40
N TYR A 33 0.44 9.01 -0.02
CA TYR A 33 -0.89 8.43 0.05
C TYR A 33 -1.87 9.39 -0.62
N ILE A 34 -2.70 8.86 -1.53
CA ILE A 34 -3.73 9.65 -2.23
C ILE A 34 -5.00 8.83 -2.44
N TRP A 35 -6.11 9.49 -2.67
CA TRP A 35 -7.37 8.85 -3.05
C TRP A 35 -7.34 8.42 -4.52
N THR A 36 -7.78 7.20 -4.84
CA THR A 36 -7.84 6.66 -6.21
C THR A 36 -8.96 7.32 -7.03
N GLN A 37 -10.11 7.57 -6.41
CA GLN A 37 -11.26 8.24 -7.01
C GLN A 37 -11.74 7.62 -8.34
N GLY A 38 -11.63 6.30 -8.49
CA GLY A 38 -12.01 5.58 -9.70
C GLY A 38 -11.04 5.73 -10.89
N ASP A 39 -9.96 6.49 -10.75
CA ASP A 39 -8.93 6.68 -11.78
C ASP A 39 -7.55 6.19 -11.29
N PRO A 40 -7.28 4.88 -11.36
CA PRO A 40 -6.01 4.33 -10.90
C PRO A 40 -4.81 4.83 -11.71
N ILE A 41 -4.98 5.14 -12.99
CA ILE A 41 -3.88 5.63 -13.85
C ILE A 41 -3.51 7.06 -13.45
N GLY A 42 -4.50 7.94 -13.33
CA GLY A 42 -4.28 9.32 -12.88
C GLY A 42 -3.75 9.38 -11.46
N ALA A 43 -4.24 8.49 -10.57
CA ALA A 43 -3.73 8.37 -9.21
C ALA A 43 -2.25 8.01 -9.19
N VAL A 44 -1.82 7.00 -9.95
CA VAL A 44 -0.39 6.61 -10.03
C VAL A 44 0.48 7.74 -10.59
N LYS A 45 0.03 8.47 -11.61
CA LYS A 45 0.77 9.64 -12.13
C LYS A 45 0.97 10.71 -11.05
N LYS A 46 -0.08 11.04 -10.31
CA LYS A 46 -0.01 12.00 -9.19
C LYS A 46 0.91 11.49 -8.06
N LEU A 47 0.77 10.21 -7.71
CA LEU A 47 1.60 9.56 -6.70
C LEU A 47 3.09 9.66 -7.04
N VAL A 48 3.47 9.26 -8.25
CA VAL A 48 4.87 9.30 -8.69
C VAL A 48 5.41 10.73 -8.65
N ALA A 49 4.63 11.72 -9.08
CA ALA A 49 5.02 13.13 -9.01
C ALA A 49 5.23 13.62 -7.56
N LEU A 50 4.47 13.11 -6.60
CA LEU A 50 4.67 13.42 -5.17
C LEU A 50 5.92 12.76 -4.60
N LEU A 51 6.18 11.49 -4.97
CA LEU A 51 7.38 10.77 -4.56
C LEU A 51 8.65 11.41 -5.15
N GLU A 52 8.59 11.84 -6.41
CA GLU A 52 9.72 12.51 -7.07
C GLU A 52 10.17 13.81 -6.40
N LYS A 53 9.25 14.55 -5.78
CA LYS A 53 9.56 15.78 -5.02
C LYS A 53 10.31 15.51 -3.73
N GLN A 54 10.19 14.32 -3.17
CA GLN A 54 10.84 13.90 -1.92
C GLN A 54 12.13 13.14 -2.17
N PHE A 55 12.31 12.60 -3.38
CA PHE A 55 13.34 11.63 -3.70
C PHE A 55 14.62 12.30 -4.23
N ASP A 56 15.75 12.06 -3.57
CA ASP A 56 17.05 12.56 -4.02
C ASP A 56 17.61 11.69 -5.16
N LYS A 57 17.36 12.13 -6.39
CA LYS A 57 17.83 11.49 -7.63
C LYS A 57 19.36 11.61 -7.84
N GLN A 58 20.05 12.46 -7.10
CA GLN A 58 21.52 12.57 -7.19
C GLN A 58 22.17 11.45 -6.38
N GLN A 59 21.63 11.17 -5.20
CA GLN A 59 22.13 10.14 -4.30
C GLN A 59 21.63 8.74 -4.66
N TYR A 60 20.39 8.59 -5.08
CA TYR A 60 19.72 7.29 -5.29
C TYR A 60 19.28 7.07 -6.74
N LYS A 61 19.13 5.78 -7.09
CA LYS A 61 18.51 5.31 -8.35
C LYS A 61 17.52 4.20 -8.02
N VAL A 62 16.27 4.36 -8.44
CA VAL A 62 15.28 3.26 -8.41
C VAL A 62 15.71 2.18 -9.40
N VAL A 63 15.95 0.98 -8.91
CA VAL A 63 16.43 -0.16 -9.70
C VAL A 63 15.39 -1.26 -9.87
N ALA A 64 14.34 -1.27 -9.02
CA ALA A 64 13.22 -2.19 -9.15
C ALA A 64 11.92 -1.54 -8.66
N THR A 65 10.81 -1.96 -9.25
CA THR A 65 9.46 -1.50 -8.90
C THR A 65 8.55 -2.70 -8.65
N GLY A 66 7.84 -2.69 -7.52
CA GLY A 66 6.82 -3.64 -7.18
C GLY A 66 5.43 -3.02 -7.20
N THR A 67 4.41 -3.77 -7.63
CA THR A 67 3.01 -3.33 -7.58
C THR A 67 2.13 -4.36 -6.86
N THR A 68 1.16 -3.85 -6.09
CA THR A 68 0.12 -4.61 -5.41
C THR A 68 -1.21 -3.86 -5.48
N GLY A 69 -2.25 -4.40 -4.86
CA GLY A 69 -3.59 -3.81 -4.87
C GLY A 69 -4.47 -4.35 -6.00
N SER A 70 -5.72 -3.89 -6.07
CA SER A 70 -6.71 -4.34 -7.04
C SER A 70 -6.30 -4.06 -8.49
N ALA A 71 -5.68 -2.91 -8.75
CA ALA A 71 -5.20 -2.52 -10.09
C ALA A 71 -3.73 -2.89 -10.36
N ARG A 72 -3.09 -3.73 -9.54
CA ARG A 72 -1.65 -4.06 -9.61
C ARG A 72 -1.15 -4.49 -10.99
N LYS A 73 -1.94 -5.27 -11.74
CA LYS A 73 -1.54 -5.77 -13.06
C LYS A 73 -1.49 -4.64 -14.10
N LEU A 74 -2.55 -3.81 -14.15
CA LEU A 74 -2.63 -2.66 -15.04
C LEU A 74 -1.49 -1.68 -14.76
N VAL A 75 -1.34 -1.29 -13.49
CA VAL A 75 -0.30 -0.36 -13.08
C VAL A 75 1.09 -0.96 -13.25
N GLY A 76 1.26 -2.25 -12.99
CA GLY A 76 2.52 -2.96 -13.22
C GLY A 76 3.04 -2.82 -14.64
N VAL A 77 2.16 -2.92 -15.63
CA VAL A 77 2.52 -2.68 -17.05
C VAL A 77 2.93 -1.22 -17.28
N ILE A 78 2.16 -0.27 -16.73
CA ILE A 78 2.38 1.16 -16.95
C ILE A 78 3.72 1.64 -16.37
N VAL A 79 4.09 1.17 -15.17
CA VAL A 79 5.31 1.58 -14.49
C VAL A 79 6.52 0.67 -14.79
N GLY A 80 6.35 -0.35 -15.63
CA GLY A 80 7.40 -1.33 -15.91
C GLY A 80 7.81 -2.11 -14.66
N ALA A 81 6.83 -2.59 -13.87
CA ALA A 81 7.11 -3.26 -12.61
C ALA A 81 7.93 -4.54 -12.81
N THR A 82 8.98 -4.67 -12.04
CA THR A 82 9.79 -5.90 -11.93
C THR A 82 9.07 -7.01 -11.17
N MET A 83 8.10 -6.63 -10.31
CA MET A 83 7.35 -7.56 -9.47
C MET A 83 5.90 -7.11 -9.34
N VAL A 84 4.97 -8.07 -9.52
CA VAL A 84 3.53 -7.87 -9.29
C VAL A 84 3.07 -8.94 -8.30
N LYS A 85 2.64 -8.53 -7.11
CA LYS A 85 2.18 -9.44 -6.05
C LYS A 85 0.76 -9.09 -5.60
N ASN A 86 0.04 -10.07 -5.07
CA ASN A 86 -1.24 -9.81 -4.43
C ASN A 86 -1.05 -9.13 -3.06
N GLU A 87 -2.11 -8.57 -2.55
CA GLU A 87 -2.14 -7.84 -1.28
C GLU A 87 -1.77 -8.72 -0.09
N ILE A 88 -2.24 -9.98 -0.07
CA ILE A 88 -1.95 -10.93 1.01
C ILE A 88 -0.44 -11.12 1.16
N THR A 89 0.24 -11.41 0.05
CA THR A 89 1.70 -11.56 0.03
C THR A 89 2.41 -10.27 0.45
N ALA A 90 1.94 -9.12 -0.06
CA ALA A 90 2.55 -7.82 0.24
C ALA A 90 2.43 -7.48 1.74
N HIS A 91 1.24 -7.70 2.34
CA HIS A 91 1.03 -7.51 3.78
C HIS A 91 1.88 -8.45 4.62
N ALA A 92 1.95 -9.75 4.27
CA ALA A 92 2.76 -10.70 5.01
C ALA A 92 4.24 -10.29 5.00
N VAL A 93 4.82 -10.03 3.82
CA VAL A 93 6.24 -9.64 3.70
C VAL A 93 6.50 -8.30 4.38
N GLY A 94 5.67 -7.30 4.15
CA GLY A 94 5.85 -5.97 4.75
C GLY A 94 5.79 -6.02 6.27
N THR A 95 4.79 -6.70 6.84
CA THR A 95 4.62 -6.80 8.29
C THR A 95 5.76 -7.59 8.94
N THR A 96 6.12 -8.76 8.39
CA THR A 96 7.16 -9.60 8.99
C THR A 96 8.57 -9.04 8.84
N THR A 97 8.79 -8.11 7.90
CA THR A 97 10.06 -7.36 7.80
C THR A 97 10.31 -6.53 9.05
N PHE A 98 9.27 -5.94 9.64
CA PHE A 98 9.38 -5.10 10.85
C PHE A 98 9.02 -5.86 12.14
N TYR A 99 8.16 -6.86 12.04
CA TYR A 99 7.63 -7.65 13.15
C TYR A 99 7.74 -9.15 12.84
N PRO A 100 8.95 -9.75 12.92
CA PRO A 100 9.20 -11.13 12.49
C PRO A 100 8.41 -12.18 13.27
N GLU A 101 7.98 -11.86 14.49
CA GLU A 101 7.22 -12.78 15.36
C GLU A 101 5.70 -12.76 15.08
N VAL A 102 5.24 -11.92 14.16
CA VAL A 102 3.81 -11.85 13.81
C VAL A 102 3.32 -13.19 13.25
N ARG A 103 2.15 -13.63 13.75
CA ARG A 103 1.44 -14.85 13.30
C ARG A 103 0.08 -14.53 12.66
N THR A 104 -0.47 -13.37 12.96
CA THR A 104 -1.77 -12.95 12.44
C THR A 104 -1.74 -11.48 12.08
N ILE A 105 -2.22 -11.15 10.90
CA ILE A 105 -2.38 -9.78 10.43
C ILE A 105 -3.88 -9.52 10.25
N LEU A 106 -4.40 -8.48 10.88
CA LEU A 106 -5.72 -7.93 10.62
C LEU A 106 -5.55 -6.70 9.73
N GLU A 107 -5.96 -6.81 8.49
CA GLU A 107 -5.98 -5.69 7.53
C GLU A 107 -7.40 -5.19 7.39
N ILE A 108 -7.60 -3.89 7.62
CA ILE A 108 -8.90 -3.22 7.50
C ILE A 108 -8.76 -2.17 6.40
N GLY A 109 -9.22 -2.52 5.22
CA GLY A 109 -9.23 -1.66 4.05
C GLY A 109 -10.43 -0.73 4.00
N GLY A 110 -10.54 0.03 2.91
CA GLY A 110 -11.68 0.92 2.69
C GLY A 110 -12.98 0.19 2.37
N GLN A 111 -12.92 -0.94 1.69
CA GLN A 111 -14.10 -1.71 1.24
C GLN A 111 -14.11 -3.17 1.70
N ASP A 112 -12.98 -3.70 2.08
CA ASP A 112 -12.83 -5.06 2.56
C ASP A 112 -11.96 -5.09 3.83
N SER A 113 -12.01 -6.20 4.53
CA SER A 113 -11.09 -6.50 5.63
C SER A 113 -10.63 -7.95 5.50
N LYS A 114 -9.42 -8.19 5.94
CA LYS A 114 -8.76 -9.49 5.82
C LYS A 114 -8.11 -9.89 7.13
N ILE A 115 -8.16 -11.18 7.41
CA ILE A 115 -7.31 -11.82 8.40
C ILE A 115 -6.32 -12.71 7.65
N ILE A 116 -5.04 -12.56 7.90
CA ILE A 116 -3.97 -13.31 7.23
C ILE A 116 -3.18 -14.06 8.31
N LEU A 117 -3.10 -15.37 8.17
CA LEU A 117 -2.28 -16.22 9.03
C LEU A 117 -0.89 -16.34 8.45
N VAL A 118 0.12 -16.14 9.29
CA VAL A 118 1.54 -16.10 8.88
C VAL A 118 2.33 -17.15 9.63
N GLU A 119 3.08 -17.96 8.89
CA GLU A 119 4.06 -18.90 9.43
C GLU A 119 5.40 -18.72 8.74
N ASN A 120 6.46 -18.57 9.52
CA ASN A 120 7.83 -18.37 9.03
C ASN A 120 7.96 -17.24 7.98
N GLY A 121 7.22 -16.13 8.19
CA GLY A 121 7.23 -14.98 7.29
C GLY A 121 6.39 -15.14 6.02
N VAL A 122 5.66 -16.23 5.87
CA VAL A 122 4.84 -16.53 4.68
C VAL A 122 3.36 -16.59 5.08
N ALA A 123 2.49 -15.99 4.27
CA ALA A 123 1.04 -16.16 4.44
C ALA A 123 0.66 -17.60 4.07
N VAL A 124 0.12 -18.35 5.04
CA VAL A 124 -0.27 -19.76 4.88
C VAL A 124 -1.78 -19.91 4.67
N ASP A 125 -2.58 -18.97 5.20
CA ASP A 125 -4.02 -18.95 5.03
C ASP A 125 -4.54 -17.52 5.18
N TYR A 126 -5.74 -17.25 4.65
CA TYR A 126 -6.42 -15.98 4.82
C TYR A 126 -7.94 -16.12 4.68
N ALA A 127 -8.65 -15.25 5.35
CA ALA A 127 -10.08 -15.02 5.11
C ALA A 127 -10.30 -13.53 4.85
N MET A 128 -11.29 -13.21 4.01
CA MET A 128 -11.65 -11.82 3.75
C MET A 128 -13.17 -11.65 3.73
N ASN A 129 -13.60 -10.49 4.22
CA ASN A 129 -14.98 -10.05 4.10
C ASN A 129 -15.15 -9.31 2.77
N THR A 130 -15.84 -9.94 1.83
CA THR A 130 -16.07 -9.38 0.48
C THR A 130 -17.51 -8.93 0.26
N LEU A 131 -18.43 -9.24 1.19
CA LEU A 131 -19.87 -9.05 0.99
C LEU A 131 -20.44 -7.79 1.66
N CYS A 132 -19.71 -7.15 2.56
CA CYS A 132 -20.23 -6.02 3.32
C CYS A 132 -19.13 -5.05 3.73
N ALA A 133 -19.33 -3.77 3.48
CA ALA A 133 -18.45 -2.71 3.95
C ALA A 133 -18.53 -2.46 5.47
N ALA A 134 -19.45 -3.14 6.19
CA ALA A 134 -19.51 -3.09 7.66
C ALA A 134 -18.20 -3.63 8.26
N GLY A 135 -17.63 -2.90 9.21
CA GLY A 135 -16.34 -3.23 9.79
C GLY A 135 -15.13 -2.83 8.93
N THR A 136 -15.32 -1.96 7.93
CA THR A 136 -14.27 -1.42 7.08
C THR A 136 -14.16 0.11 7.22
N GLY A 137 -13.15 0.71 6.59
CA GLY A 137 -13.01 2.17 6.56
C GLY A 137 -14.21 2.90 5.97
N ALA A 138 -14.94 2.30 5.02
CA ALA A 138 -16.17 2.89 4.46
C ALA A 138 -17.27 3.07 5.52
N PHE A 139 -17.37 2.16 6.49
CA PHE A 139 -18.29 2.31 7.61
C PHE A 139 -17.90 3.52 8.46
N LEU A 140 -16.62 3.64 8.86
CA LEU A 140 -16.12 4.77 9.66
C LEU A 140 -16.34 6.11 8.93
N SER A 141 -15.96 6.19 7.66
CA SER A 141 -16.18 7.39 6.84
C SER A 141 -17.66 7.78 6.73
N SER A 142 -18.56 6.77 6.63
CA SER A 142 -20.00 7.01 6.62
C SER A 142 -20.51 7.57 7.95
N GLN A 143 -20.00 7.05 9.08
CA GLN A 143 -20.39 7.56 10.41
C GLN A 143 -19.85 8.97 10.65
N ALA A 144 -18.57 9.25 10.32
CA ALA A 144 -17.98 10.59 10.41
C ALA A 144 -18.83 11.63 9.66
N LYS A 145 -19.19 11.32 8.41
CA LYS A 145 -20.05 12.18 7.59
C LYS A 145 -21.41 12.43 8.23
N ARG A 146 -22.04 11.42 8.87
CA ARG A 146 -23.32 11.57 9.56
C ARG A 146 -23.22 12.44 10.82
N LEU A 147 -22.05 12.40 11.48
CA LEU A 147 -21.77 13.22 12.66
C LEU A 147 -21.25 14.63 12.31
N GLY A 148 -20.92 14.88 11.04
CA GLY A 148 -20.37 16.16 10.58
C GLY A 148 -18.94 16.42 11.05
N ILE A 149 -18.14 15.34 11.24
CA ILE A 149 -16.74 15.40 11.66
C ILE A 149 -15.85 14.70 10.62
N GLU A 150 -14.54 14.93 10.70
CA GLU A 150 -13.56 14.19 9.89
C GLU A 150 -13.40 12.76 10.45
N VAL A 151 -12.98 11.82 9.60
CA VAL A 151 -12.87 10.40 10.00
C VAL A 151 -11.78 10.18 11.04
N GLU A 152 -10.75 11.03 11.02
CA GLU A 152 -9.63 11.03 11.96
C GLU A 152 -10.07 11.37 13.38
N ASP A 153 -11.17 12.14 13.53
CA ASP A 153 -11.68 12.64 14.82
C ASP A 153 -12.67 11.65 15.50
N ILE A 154 -12.99 10.50 14.87
CA ILE A 154 -13.96 9.52 15.42
C ILE A 154 -13.51 8.93 16.77
N GLY A 155 -12.20 8.95 17.05
CA GLY A 155 -11.64 8.37 18.27
C GLY A 155 -11.52 9.34 19.46
N GLU A 156 -11.86 10.61 19.26
CA GLU A 156 -11.84 11.66 20.28
C GLU A 156 -13.21 11.82 20.95
#